data_b653432efe5d2b6bff5a65c2b4986f93
#
_entry.id   b653432efe5d2b6bff5a65c2b4986f93
#
_cell.length_a   1.000
_cell.length_b   1.000
_cell.length_c   1.000
_cell.angle_alpha   90.00
_cell.angle_beta   90.00
_cell.angle_gamma   90.00
#
_symmetry.space_group_name_H-M   'P 1'
#
loop_
_entity.id
_entity.type
_entity.pdbx_description
1 polymer ?
#
loop_
_entity_poly.entity_id
_entity_poly.type
_entity_poly.pdbx_seq_one_letter_code
_entity_poly.pdbx_strand_id
1 'polypeptide(L)'
;KRSGGPGKEYNLAYLAKGSFFRPVSRETKKTGSGPRPHFALVDEVHEHSDGGIIEILERGFKFRRQPLLLMITNSGSDRNSICWAEHEHAVRVAAGNVDAKDDDAHYLGEALDDSTFSYVCALDPGDDPLNDPACWIKANPLLNVTITEEYLHGVVAQAKAMPSKLNGILRLHFCQWTDADTAWMTREALEPAIADFDEREHHGKEVWIGCDLSQNRDITALAAVVKTGEIEVASERDGKKQTVRKPTYDAWIEAWTPGDTLDARGLKDKAPYRQWVDGGHLHAPKGQSIRFDHVAQALAEYAHDFNVKCVAYDRYAFRRGFEPECEALGINVEFVEHPQGGTKKGKPNEEMAEAAKAADREPEGLWMPGSVRELEDALLEGRIRLKRNPVLISAMMSAVTDQDRWGNYWLAKERAVNKIDAAVALCMAIGAAKSYEGAKAKQYQMVIIG
;
A
#
# COMPACT_ATOMS: atom_id res chain seq x y z
N LYS A 1 -24.23 -12.23 34.26
CA LYS A 1 -23.10 -13.20 34.35
C LYS A 1 -22.24 -13.03 33.10
N ARG A 2 -20.92 -12.91 33.24
CA ARG A 2 -19.96 -12.96 32.14
C ARG A 2 -19.55 -14.41 31.94
N SER A 3 -19.39 -14.87 30.70
CA SER A 3 -18.89 -16.21 30.38
C SER A 3 -17.63 -16.11 29.55
N GLY A 4 -16.68 -16.96 29.87
CA GLY A 4 -15.31 -16.96 29.34
C GLY A 4 -14.36 -17.07 30.53
N GLY A 5 -13.15 -17.59 30.34
CA GLY A 5 -12.09 -17.56 31.36
C GLY A 5 -11.59 -16.13 31.59
N PRO A 6 -10.78 -15.88 32.63
CA PRO A 6 -10.17 -14.56 32.85
C PRO A 6 -9.46 -14.04 31.59
N GLY A 7 -9.84 -12.84 31.11
CA GLY A 7 -9.35 -12.24 29.87
C GLY A 7 -9.99 -12.77 28.59
N LYS A 8 -10.99 -13.63 28.65
CA LYS A 8 -11.75 -14.17 27.52
C LYS A 8 -13.26 -14.06 27.72
N GLU A 9 -13.73 -12.94 28.23
CA GLU A 9 -15.15 -12.70 28.52
C GLU A 9 -15.86 -12.18 27.26
N TYR A 10 -16.48 -13.08 26.50
CA TYR A 10 -17.14 -12.72 25.22
C TYR A 10 -18.65 -12.56 25.34
N ASN A 11 -19.27 -13.07 26.41
CA ASN A 11 -20.73 -13.08 26.53
C ASN A 11 -21.20 -12.41 27.82
N LEU A 12 -22.23 -11.59 27.68
CA LEU A 12 -23.01 -11.08 28.79
C LEU A 12 -24.31 -11.86 28.87
N ALA A 13 -24.63 -12.48 30.01
CA ALA A 13 -25.86 -13.25 30.20
C ALA A 13 -26.67 -12.71 31.37
N TYR A 14 -27.97 -12.50 31.12
CA TYR A 14 -28.97 -12.19 32.14
C TYR A 14 -29.83 -13.43 32.40
N LEU A 15 -29.41 -14.25 33.36
CA LEU A 15 -29.96 -15.58 33.59
C LEU A 15 -31.43 -15.59 33.99
N ALA A 16 -31.88 -14.55 34.72
CA ALA A 16 -33.27 -14.47 35.19
C ALA A 16 -34.30 -14.44 34.04
N LYS A 17 -33.89 -13.97 32.84
CA LYS A 17 -34.75 -13.95 31.66
C LYS A 17 -34.20 -14.80 30.49
N GLY A 18 -33.11 -15.54 30.70
CA GLY A 18 -32.49 -16.36 29.69
C GLY A 18 -31.90 -15.55 28.50
N SER A 19 -31.64 -14.25 28.74
CA SER A 19 -31.11 -13.36 27.70
C SER A 19 -29.61 -13.34 27.71
N PHE A 20 -29.00 -13.13 26.51
CA PHE A 20 -27.55 -12.98 26.39
C PHE A 20 -27.20 -12.02 25.24
N PHE A 21 -26.03 -11.42 25.37
CA PHE A 21 -25.35 -10.64 24.31
C PHE A 21 -23.99 -11.23 24.07
N ARG A 22 -23.61 -11.38 22.80
CA ARG A 22 -22.29 -11.89 22.41
C ARG A 22 -21.80 -11.25 21.11
N PRO A 23 -20.50 -10.98 20.96
CA PRO A 23 -19.91 -10.64 19.69
C PRO A 23 -19.88 -11.86 18.75
N VAL A 24 -19.99 -11.59 17.45
CA VAL A 24 -19.87 -12.59 16.38
C VAL A 24 -18.79 -12.09 15.43
N SER A 25 -17.82 -12.95 15.09
CA SER A 25 -16.80 -12.58 14.12
C SER A 25 -17.33 -12.64 12.69
N ARG A 26 -16.90 -11.71 11.84
CA ARG A 26 -17.18 -11.72 10.40
C ARG A 26 -16.73 -12.99 9.69
N GLU A 27 -15.73 -13.68 10.24
CA GLU A 27 -15.19 -14.94 9.68
C GLU A 27 -16.02 -16.18 10.04
N THR A 28 -17.06 -16.05 10.84
CA THR A 28 -17.85 -17.16 11.36
C THR A 28 -18.83 -17.72 10.31
N LYS A 29 -18.38 -17.91 9.06
CA LYS A 29 -19.21 -18.45 7.97
C LYS A 29 -19.76 -19.86 8.23
N LYS A 30 -19.11 -20.66 9.08
CA LYS A 30 -19.49 -22.08 9.34
C LYS A 30 -20.37 -22.33 10.55
N THR A 31 -20.57 -21.37 11.45
CA THR A 31 -21.31 -21.55 12.70
C THR A 31 -22.48 -20.59 12.89
N GLY A 32 -22.83 -19.83 11.86
CA GLY A 32 -23.80 -18.75 11.95
C GLY A 32 -25.26 -19.16 11.93
N SER A 33 -25.63 -20.37 11.44
CA SER A 33 -27.02 -20.81 11.47
C SER A 33 -27.34 -21.40 12.84
N GLY A 34 -28.19 -20.71 13.61
CA GLY A 34 -28.64 -21.17 14.92
C GLY A 34 -29.13 -20.07 15.86
N PRO A 35 -28.37 -18.99 16.11
CA PRO A 35 -28.88 -17.88 16.92
C PRO A 35 -30.07 -17.21 16.25
N ARG A 36 -31.09 -16.94 17.07
CA ARG A 36 -32.26 -16.16 16.67
C ARG A 36 -32.25 -14.86 17.47
N PRO A 37 -31.47 -13.87 17.01
CA PRO A 37 -31.34 -12.63 17.73
C PRO A 37 -32.66 -11.86 17.75
N HIS A 38 -32.82 -11.02 18.73
CA HIS A 38 -33.87 -10.02 18.80
C HIS A 38 -33.33 -8.65 18.37
N PHE A 39 -32.03 -8.45 18.62
CA PHE A 39 -31.25 -7.28 18.22
C PHE A 39 -29.91 -7.75 17.66
N ALA A 40 -29.48 -7.14 16.58
CA ALA A 40 -28.16 -7.31 16.01
C ALA A 40 -27.57 -5.95 15.65
N LEU A 41 -26.30 -5.74 15.99
CA LEU A 41 -25.51 -4.59 15.57
C LEU A 41 -24.40 -5.09 14.64
N VAL A 42 -24.35 -4.54 13.44
CA VAL A 42 -23.27 -4.76 12.48
C VAL A 42 -22.45 -3.47 12.41
N ASP A 43 -21.24 -3.55 12.90
CA ASP A 43 -20.31 -2.44 12.98
C ASP A 43 -19.35 -2.49 11.80
N GLU A 44 -18.94 -1.32 11.28
CA GLU A 44 -17.99 -1.16 10.20
C GLU A 44 -18.36 -2.01 8.96
N VAL A 45 -19.59 -1.82 8.43
CA VAL A 45 -20.07 -2.61 7.26
C VAL A 45 -19.10 -2.55 6.09
N HIS A 46 -18.38 -1.43 5.91
CA HIS A 46 -17.38 -1.27 4.85
C HIS A 46 -16.17 -2.21 4.97
N GLU A 47 -15.94 -2.81 6.16
CA GLU A 47 -14.90 -3.80 6.40
C GLU A 47 -15.36 -5.25 6.13
N HIS A 48 -16.64 -5.46 5.82
CA HIS A 48 -17.17 -6.79 5.52
C HIS A 48 -16.92 -7.15 4.07
N SER A 49 -16.26 -8.29 3.83
CA SER A 49 -15.95 -8.77 2.49
C SER A 49 -17.17 -9.22 1.69
N ASP A 50 -18.26 -9.60 2.37
CA ASP A 50 -19.51 -10.05 1.79
C ASP A 50 -20.69 -9.88 2.75
N GLY A 51 -21.92 -10.02 2.23
CA GLY A 51 -23.17 -9.92 3.00
C GLY A 51 -23.50 -11.11 3.89
N GLY A 52 -22.65 -12.15 3.96
CA GLY A 52 -23.03 -13.43 4.58
C GLY A 52 -23.43 -13.35 6.04
N ILE A 53 -22.79 -12.48 6.83
CA ILE A 53 -23.14 -12.30 8.26
C ILE A 53 -24.48 -11.56 8.40
N ILE A 54 -24.74 -10.56 7.58
CA ILE A 54 -25.98 -9.77 7.55
C ILE A 54 -27.16 -10.70 7.23
N GLU A 55 -27.04 -11.48 6.15
CA GLU A 55 -28.05 -12.46 5.78
C GLU A 55 -28.35 -13.52 6.85
N ILE A 56 -27.33 -13.98 7.58
CA ILE A 56 -27.49 -14.93 8.68
C ILE A 56 -28.29 -14.30 9.81
N LEU A 57 -28.00 -13.04 10.16
CA LEU A 57 -28.69 -12.30 11.20
C LEU A 57 -30.17 -12.06 10.81
N GLU A 58 -30.44 -11.62 9.60
CA GLU A 58 -31.78 -11.40 9.06
C GLU A 58 -32.61 -12.68 9.05
N ARG A 59 -32.05 -13.80 8.56
CA ARG A 59 -32.70 -15.11 8.63
C ARG A 59 -33.01 -15.54 10.05
N GLY A 60 -32.17 -15.13 11.01
CA GLY A 60 -32.36 -15.36 12.44
C GLY A 60 -33.57 -14.65 13.03
N PHE A 61 -34.04 -13.57 12.40
CA PHE A 61 -35.19 -12.77 12.85
C PHE A 61 -36.57 -13.43 12.58
N LYS A 62 -36.62 -14.44 11.74
CA LYS A 62 -37.87 -15.06 11.22
C LYS A 62 -38.94 -15.33 12.26
N PHE A 63 -38.57 -15.59 13.51
CA PHE A 63 -39.51 -15.93 14.58
C PHE A 63 -39.59 -14.84 15.67
N ARG A 64 -39.10 -13.63 15.36
CA ARG A 64 -39.18 -12.48 16.25
C ARG A 64 -40.30 -11.54 15.81
N ARG A 65 -40.99 -10.93 16.76
CA ARG A 65 -42.09 -10.00 16.44
C ARG A 65 -41.59 -8.62 16.02
N GLN A 66 -40.54 -8.12 16.71
CA GLN A 66 -39.96 -6.81 16.50
C GLN A 66 -38.44 -6.93 16.59
N PRO A 67 -37.80 -7.61 15.64
CA PRO A 67 -36.35 -7.64 15.58
C PRO A 67 -35.81 -6.28 15.15
N LEU A 68 -34.59 -5.97 15.57
CA LEU A 68 -33.88 -4.78 15.13
C LEU A 68 -32.50 -5.18 14.61
N LEU A 69 -32.22 -4.83 13.37
CA LEU A 69 -30.89 -4.79 12.78
C LEU A 69 -30.41 -3.35 12.74
N LEU A 70 -29.31 -3.06 13.40
CA LEU A 70 -28.64 -1.75 13.35
C LEU A 70 -27.30 -1.92 12.64
N MET A 71 -27.09 -1.17 11.57
CA MET A 71 -25.83 -1.13 10.82
C MET A 71 -25.22 0.25 10.95
N ILE A 72 -23.92 0.31 11.22
CA ILE A 72 -23.14 1.55 11.28
C ILE A 72 -21.87 1.39 10.46
N THR A 73 -21.49 2.43 9.73
CA THR A 73 -20.35 2.35 8.81
C THR A 73 -19.89 3.73 8.35
N ASN A 74 -18.65 3.80 7.94
CA ASN A 74 -18.14 4.84 7.05
C ASN A 74 -18.32 4.43 5.58
N SER A 75 -17.90 5.30 4.66
CA SER A 75 -17.86 4.99 3.24
C SER A 75 -16.81 3.93 2.91
N GLY A 76 -17.10 3.12 1.90
CA GLY A 76 -16.20 2.12 1.36
C GLY A 76 -15.42 2.61 0.14
N SER A 77 -14.69 1.68 -0.46
CA SER A 77 -13.94 1.88 -1.71
C SER A 77 -14.40 0.96 -2.84
N ASP A 78 -15.29 0.00 -2.56
CA ASP A 78 -15.83 -0.94 -3.54
C ASP A 78 -17.33 -0.73 -3.70
N ARG A 79 -17.73 -0.26 -4.88
CA ARG A 79 -19.15 -0.05 -5.24
C ARG A 79 -19.88 -1.35 -5.61
N ASN A 80 -19.20 -2.50 -5.58
CA ASN A 80 -19.84 -3.81 -5.69
C ASN A 80 -19.98 -4.50 -4.32
N SER A 81 -19.62 -3.82 -3.23
CA SER A 81 -19.68 -4.35 -1.88
C SER A 81 -21.12 -4.33 -1.32
N ILE A 82 -21.34 -5.15 -0.29
CA ILE A 82 -22.57 -5.09 0.49
C ILE A 82 -22.78 -3.71 1.12
N CYS A 83 -21.70 -3.06 1.56
CA CYS A 83 -21.76 -1.71 2.14
C CYS A 83 -22.30 -0.68 1.13
N TRP A 84 -21.93 -0.78 -0.15
CA TRP A 84 -22.48 0.10 -1.18
C TRP A 84 -23.98 -0.15 -1.40
N ALA A 85 -24.42 -1.41 -1.48
CA ALA A 85 -25.82 -1.75 -1.65
C ALA A 85 -26.67 -1.22 -0.50
N GLU A 86 -26.20 -1.38 0.74
CA GLU A 86 -26.88 -0.83 1.94
C GLU A 86 -26.86 0.70 1.96
N HIS A 87 -25.76 1.33 1.53
CA HIS A 87 -25.67 2.78 1.41
C HIS A 87 -26.69 3.33 0.40
N GLU A 88 -26.77 2.76 -0.81
CA GLU A 88 -27.75 3.18 -1.82
C GLU A 88 -29.17 3.02 -1.31
N HIS A 89 -29.47 1.89 -0.63
CA HIS A 89 -30.77 1.68 -0.01
C HIS A 89 -31.05 2.75 1.05
N ALA A 90 -30.10 3.00 1.95
CA ALA A 90 -30.22 4.02 3.00
C ALA A 90 -30.47 5.42 2.46
N VAL A 91 -29.77 5.79 1.37
CA VAL A 91 -29.95 7.09 0.72
C VAL A 91 -31.35 7.19 0.08
N ARG A 92 -31.83 6.15 -0.60
CA ARG A 92 -33.19 6.13 -1.17
C ARG A 92 -34.27 6.29 -0.08
N VAL A 93 -34.12 5.57 1.02
CA VAL A 93 -35.03 5.68 2.17
C VAL A 93 -34.99 7.09 2.77
N ALA A 94 -33.79 7.69 2.92
CA ALA A 94 -33.65 9.04 3.45
C ALA A 94 -34.24 10.11 2.52
N ALA A 95 -34.10 9.94 1.19
CA ALA A 95 -34.65 10.85 0.19
C ALA A 95 -36.20 10.82 0.17
N GLY A 96 -36.81 9.71 0.54
CA GLY A 96 -38.25 9.57 0.53
C GLY A 96 -38.88 9.66 -0.87
N ASN A 97 -40.18 9.99 -0.93
CA ASN A 97 -40.89 10.28 -2.17
C ASN A 97 -40.60 11.71 -2.65
N VAL A 98 -39.48 11.91 -3.29
CA VAL A 98 -39.19 13.18 -3.97
C VAL A 98 -39.86 13.18 -5.32
N ASP A 99 -40.53 14.30 -5.68
CA ASP A 99 -41.30 14.41 -6.92
C ASP A 99 -40.39 14.27 -8.15
N ALA A 100 -40.73 13.41 -9.10
CA ALA A 100 -39.90 13.00 -10.25
C ALA A 100 -39.51 14.16 -11.21
N LYS A 101 -39.85 15.39 -10.90
CA LYS A 101 -39.54 16.57 -11.70
C LYS A 101 -38.23 17.28 -11.29
N ASP A 102 -37.60 16.83 -10.24
CA ASP A 102 -36.35 17.40 -9.78
C ASP A 102 -35.18 16.64 -10.44
N ASP A 103 -34.52 17.26 -11.41
CA ASP A 103 -33.45 16.65 -12.21
C ASP A 103 -32.23 16.25 -11.37
N ASP A 104 -32.12 16.74 -10.13
CA ASP A 104 -31.04 16.43 -9.17
C ASP A 104 -31.35 15.22 -8.27
N ALA A 105 -32.55 14.65 -8.35
CA ALA A 105 -32.94 13.54 -7.50
C ALA A 105 -32.60 12.18 -8.13
N HIS A 106 -31.44 11.66 -7.84
CA HIS A 106 -30.98 10.33 -8.31
C HIS A 106 -31.73 9.14 -7.68
N TYR A 107 -32.68 9.39 -6.76
CA TYR A 107 -33.31 8.37 -5.91
C TYR A 107 -34.82 8.34 -6.04
N LEU A 108 -35.32 8.61 -7.22
CA LEU A 108 -36.75 8.79 -7.47
C LEU A 108 -37.50 7.49 -7.73
N GLY A 109 -38.67 7.36 -7.11
CA GLY A 109 -39.75 6.48 -7.59
C GLY A 109 -39.84 5.13 -6.88
N GLU A 110 -39.07 4.80 -5.88
CA GLU A 110 -39.34 3.60 -5.06
C GLU A 110 -40.31 3.92 -3.93
N ALA A 111 -41.15 2.94 -3.59
CA ALA A 111 -42.04 3.04 -2.45
C ALA A 111 -41.19 3.17 -1.15
N LEU A 112 -41.62 4.06 -0.26
CA LEU A 112 -40.99 4.20 1.05
C LEU A 112 -40.99 2.85 1.78
N ASP A 113 -39.83 2.45 2.27
CA ASP A 113 -39.71 1.33 3.20
C ASP A 113 -39.91 1.83 4.65
N ASP A 114 -41.15 1.75 5.12
CA ASP A 114 -41.50 2.17 6.48
C ASP A 114 -40.85 1.31 7.57
N SER A 115 -40.25 0.18 7.20
CA SER A 115 -39.55 -0.70 8.14
C SER A 115 -38.08 -0.30 8.36
N THR A 116 -37.54 0.58 7.53
CA THR A 116 -36.16 1.00 7.57
C THR A 116 -36.03 2.50 7.93
N PHE A 117 -35.21 2.79 8.93
CA PHE A 117 -34.77 4.13 9.25
C PHE A 117 -33.32 4.30 8.78
N SER A 118 -33.03 5.38 8.08
CA SER A 118 -31.67 5.70 7.65
C SER A 118 -31.28 7.13 8.05
N TYR A 119 -29.99 7.29 8.37
CA TYR A 119 -29.35 8.56 8.65
C TYR A 119 -27.99 8.58 7.96
N VAL A 120 -27.88 9.42 6.92
CA VAL A 120 -26.67 9.48 6.07
C VAL A 120 -26.07 10.86 6.20
N CYS A 121 -24.80 10.90 6.63
CA CYS A 121 -23.98 12.10 6.71
C CYS A 121 -22.83 11.95 5.72
N ALA A 122 -22.89 12.67 4.61
CA ALA A 122 -21.88 12.60 3.54
C ALA A 122 -21.74 13.97 2.87
N LEU A 123 -20.69 14.15 2.12
CA LEU A 123 -20.51 15.31 1.25
C LEU A 123 -21.47 15.24 0.06
N ASP A 124 -21.90 16.40 -0.43
CA ASP A 124 -22.66 16.50 -1.67
C ASP A 124 -21.74 16.34 -2.90
N PRO A 125 -22.31 15.92 -4.06
CA PRO A 125 -21.57 15.95 -5.31
C PRO A 125 -20.99 17.32 -5.62
N GLY A 126 -19.67 17.41 -5.82
CA GLY A 126 -18.97 18.67 -6.10
C GLY A 126 -18.37 19.36 -4.88
N ASP A 127 -18.64 18.90 -3.65
CA ASP A 127 -17.93 19.39 -2.48
C ASP A 127 -16.44 19.00 -2.53
N ASP A 128 -15.56 19.94 -2.16
CA ASP A 128 -14.12 19.71 -2.09
C ASP A 128 -13.63 19.86 -0.63
N PRO A 129 -13.58 18.78 0.15
CA PRO A 129 -13.17 18.85 1.55
C PRO A 129 -11.72 19.26 1.75
N LEU A 130 -10.89 19.18 0.70
CA LEU A 130 -9.48 19.56 0.80
C LEU A 130 -9.30 21.09 0.74
N ASN A 131 -10.17 21.80 0.03
CA ASN A 131 -10.02 23.24 -0.19
C ASN A 131 -11.18 24.07 0.40
N ASP A 132 -12.32 23.46 0.70
CA ASP A 132 -13.48 24.12 1.30
C ASP A 132 -13.88 23.52 2.65
N PRO A 133 -13.39 24.09 3.77
CA PRO A 133 -13.78 23.64 5.11
C PRO A 133 -15.28 23.77 5.42
N ALA A 134 -16.02 24.62 4.71
CA ALA A 134 -17.45 24.84 4.96
C ALA A 134 -18.30 23.58 4.69
N CYS A 135 -17.83 22.65 3.83
CA CYS A 135 -18.53 21.40 3.56
C CYS A 135 -18.35 20.34 4.66
N TRP A 136 -17.37 20.48 5.56
CA TRP A 136 -17.02 19.43 6.55
C TRP A 136 -18.16 19.06 7.50
N ILE A 137 -19.01 20.03 7.83
CA ILE A 137 -20.16 19.82 8.72
C ILE A 137 -21.16 18.80 8.15
N LYS A 138 -21.22 18.63 6.83
CA LYS A 138 -22.14 17.68 6.17
C LYS A 138 -21.77 16.25 6.50
N ALA A 139 -20.49 15.93 6.49
CA ALA A 139 -19.97 14.60 6.87
C ALA A 139 -19.73 14.45 8.38
N ASN A 140 -19.60 15.58 9.09
CA ASN A 140 -19.30 15.61 10.53
C ASN A 140 -20.33 16.47 11.28
N PRO A 141 -21.57 15.99 11.48
CA PRO A 141 -22.64 16.79 12.07
C PRO A 141 -22.36 17.23 13.52
N LEU A 142 -21.40 16.59 14.20
CA LEU A 142 -20.93 16.96 15.53
C LEU A 142 -19.59 17.73 15.49
N LEU A 143 -19.29 18.41 14.38
CA LEU A 143 -18.12 19.27 14.26
C LEU A 143 -18.12 20.33 15.34
N ASN A 144 -16.97 20.53 15.98
CA ASN A 144 -16.77 21.38 17.15
C ASN A 144 -17.52 20.94 18.44
N VAL A 145 -18.13 19.73 18.43
CA VAL A 145 -18.70 19.09 19.64
C VAL A 145 -17.83 17.89 20.04
N THR A 146 -17.60 16.95 19.13
CA THR A 146 -16.80 15.74 19.36
C THR A 146 -15.52 15.70 18.56
N ILE A 147 -15.51 16.33 17.38
CA ILE A 147 -14.35 16.46 16.51
C ILE A 147 -14.10 17.94 16.25
N THR A 148 -12.85 18.38 16.33
CA THR A 148 -12.51 19.80 16.16
C THR A 148 -12.14 20.11 14.72
N GLU A 149 -12.38 21.35 14.32
CA GLU A 149 -11.94 21.88 13.02
C GLU A 149 -10.42 21.82 12.86
N GLU A 150 -9.67 22.11 13.95
CA GLU A 150 -8.21 22.01 13.97
C GLU A 150 -7.71 20.58 13.65
N TYR A 151 -8.37 19.56 14.21
CA TYR A 151 -8.08 18.17 13.88
C TYR A 151 -8.28 17.89 12.40
N LEU A 152 -9.41 18.30 11.81
CA LEU A 152 -9.69 18.10 10.38
C LEU A 152 -8.72 18.88 9.48
N HIS A 153 -8.29 20.09 9.87
CA HIS A 153 -7.21 20.79 9.17
C HIS A 153 -5.90 19.97 9.15
N GLY A 154 -5.53 19.37 10.27
CA GLY A 154 -4.36 18.47 10.34
C GLY A 154 -4.50 17.26 9.42
N VAL A 155 -5.67 16.65 9.38
CA VAL A 155 -5.98 15.49 8.52
C VAL A 155 -5.93 15.90 7.03
N VAL A 156 -6.49 17.04 6.66
CA VAL A 156 -6.44 17.57 5.29
C VAL A 156 -5.00 17.91 4.88
N ALA A 157 -4.21 18.49 5.77
CA ALA A 157 -2.79 18.73 5.50
C ALA A 157 -2.03 17.43 5.23
N GLN A 158 -2.33 16.34 5.97
CA GLN A 158 -1.77 15.03 5.69
C GLN A 158 -2.22 14.47 4.32
N ALA A 159 -3.50 14.64 3.96
CA ALA A 159 -4.01 14.19 2.66
C ALA A 159 -3.30 14.90 1.49
N LYS A 160 -3.05 16.22 1.64
CA LYS A 160 -2.32 17.01 0.65
C LYS A 160 -0.84 16.63 0.54
N ALA A 161 -0.21 16.31 1.66
CA ALA A 161 1.20 15.95 1.71
C ALA A 161 1.47 14.49 1.33
N MET A 162 0.50 13.59 1.51
CA MET A 162 0.65 12.14 1.34
C MET A 162 -0.50 11.57 0.50
N PRO A 163 -0.34 11.50 -0.82
CA PRO A 163 -1.37 10.97 -1.73
C PRO A 163 -1.89 9.59 -1.36
N SER A 164 -1.02 8.72 -0.83
CA SER A 164 -1.40 7.38 -0.35
C SER A 164 -2.42 7.39 0.80
N LYS A 165 -2.51 8.48 1.56
CA LYS A 165 -3.49 8.65 2.63
C LYS A 165 -4.79 9.30 2.18
N LEU A 166 -4.81 9.92 1.01
CA LEU A 166 -5.93 10.74 0.54
C LEU A 166 -7.25 9.97 0.58
N ASN A 167 -7.32 8.78 -0.02
CA ASN A 167 -8.56 8.00 -0.06
C ASN A 167 -9.03 7.53 1.30
N GLY A 168 -8.11 7.10 2.16
CA GLY A 168 -8.45 6.76 3.54
C GLY A 168 -9.06 7.95 4.28
N ILE A 169 -8.47 9.13 4.11
CA ILE A 169 -8.94 10.36 4.73
C ILE A 169 -10.31 10.76 4.17
N LEU A 170 -10.50 10.74 2.85
CA LEU A 170 -11.79 11.06 2.22
C LEU A 170 -12.90 10.12 2.69
N ARG A 171 -12.62 8.82 2.81
CA ARG A 171 -13.60 7.84 3.29
C ARG A 171 -13.92 7.99 4.78
N LEU A 172 -12.88 8.02 5.62
CA LEU A 172 -13.04 7.88 7.07
C LEU A 172 -13.34 9.18 7.79
N HIS A 173 -13.02 10.35 7.19
CA HIS A 173 -13.28 11.64 7.79
C HIS A 173 -14.33 12.50 7.07
N PHE A 174 -14.57 12.20 5.79
CA PHE A 174 -15.52 12.99 4.99
C PHE A 174 -16.62 12.15 4.35
N CYS A 175 -16.69 10.85 4.69
CA CYS A 175 -17.71 9.91 4.21
C CYS A 175 -17.89 9.93 2.68
N GLN A 176 -16.80 10.20 1.96
CA GLN A 176 -16.79 10.22 0.50
C GLN A 176 -16.41 8.86 -0.03
N TRP A 177 -17.24 8.29 -0.91
CA TRP A 177 -16.90 7.08 -1.62
C TRP A 177 -15.76 7.35 -2.60
N THR A 178 -14.69 6.59 -2.45
CA THR A 178 -13.54 6.66 -3.36
C THR A 178 -13.50 5.38 -4.20
N ASP A 179 -12.93 5.46 -5.40
CA ASP A 179 -12.68 4.23 -6.15
C ASP A 179 -11.61 3.40 -5.43
N ALA A 180 -11.75 2.06 -5.50
CA ALA A 180 -10.92 1.13 -4.75
C ALA A 180 -9.42 1.26 -5.03
N ASP A 181 -9.06 1.77 -6.18
CA ASP A 181 -7.72 1.77 -6.71
C ASP A 181 -7.25 3.20 -7.02
N THR A 182 -6.90 3.95 -5.99
CA THR A 182 -6.10 5.15 -6.22
C THR A 182 -4.67 4.72 -6.43
N ALA A 183 -4.09 5.22 -7.50
CA ALA A 183 -2.66 5.05 -7.72
C ALA A 183 -1.89 5.48 -6.46
N TRP A 184 -0.91 4.68 -6.07
CA TRP A 184 -0.01 4.99 -4.96
C TRP A 184 0.67 6.36 -5.12
N MET A 185 1.04 6.71 -6.37
CA MET A 185 1.68 7.97 -6.72
C MET A 185 0.93 8.68 -7.84
N THR A 186 0.81 10.00 -7.75
CA THR A 186 0.37 10.82 -8.86
C THR A 186 1.56 11.23 -9.74
N ARG A 187 1.28 11.62 -10.97
CA ARG A 187 2.32 12.10 -11.88
C ARG A 187 2.98 13.39 -11.35
N GLU A 188 2.20 14.26 -10.76
CA GLU A 188 2.65 15.53 -10.19
C GLU A 188 3.62 15.32 -9.02
N ALA A 189 3.42 14.27 -8.23
CA ALA A 189 4.32 13.91 -7.14
C ALA A 189 5.62 13.25 -7.64
N LEU A 190 5.56 12.55 -8.77
CA LEU A 190 6.70 11.83 -9.33
C LEU A 190 7.57 12.69 -10.26
N GLU A 191 6.97 13.58 -11.05
CA GLU A 191 7.65 14.37 -12.09
C GLU A 191 8.86 15.17 -11.57
N PRO A 192 8.83 15.80 -10.37
CA PRO A 192 10.00 16.51 -9.84
C PRO A 192 11.23 15.64 -9.57
N ALA A 193 11.02 14.33 -9.34
CA ALA A 193 12.10 13.40 -9.08
C ALA A 193 12.70 12.81 -10.37
N ILE A 194 12.01 12.91 -11.51
CA ILE A 194 12.48 12.34 -12.77
C ILE A 194 13.62 13.22 -13.33
N ALA A 195 14.77 12.60 -13.57
CA ALA A 195 15.95 13.26 -14.06
C ALA A 195 16.60 12.47 -15.20
N ASP A 196 17.36 13.19 -16.02
CA ASP A 196 18.22 12.59 -17.04
C ASP A 196 19.67 12.66 -16.52
N PHE A 197 20.25 11.51 -16.21
CA PHE A 197 21.64 11.34 -15.80
C PHE A 197 22.21 10.03 -16.33
N ASP A 198 23.53 9.94 -16.38
CA ASP A 198 24.25 8.74 -16.79
C ASP A 198 24.68 7.96 -15.52
N GLU A 199 24.22 6.73 -15.38
CA GLU A 199 24.59 5.86 -14.26
C GLU A 199 26.10 5.59 -14.16
N ARG A 200 26.80 5.70 -15.27
CA ARG A 200 28.28 5.56 -15.32
C ARG A 200 29.01 6.61 -14.49
N GLU A 201 28.39 7.75 -14.18
CA GLU A 201 28.93 8.75 -13.24
C GLU A 201 29.07 8.21 -11.81
N HIS A 202 28.45 7.08 -11.54
CA HIS A 202 28.48 6.40 -10.25
C HIS A 202 29.38 5.16 -10.20
N HIS A 203 30.14 4.86 -11.27
CA HIS A 203 31.07 3.72 -11.25
C HIS A 203 32.02 3.78 -10.04
N GLY A 204 32.19 2.61 -9.39
CA GLY A 204 33.00 2.44 -8.18
C GLY A 204 32.33 2.90 -6.88
N LYS A 205 31.15 3.56 -6.94
CA LYS A 205 30.41 3.92 -5.73
C LYS A 205 29.64 2.75 -5.14
N GLU A 206 29.29 2.87 -3.86
CA GLU A 206 28.42 1.92 -3.18
C GLU A 206 27.02 1.96 -3.79
N VAL A 207 26.48 0.79 -4.15
CA VAL A 207 25.15 0.61 -4.72
C VAL A 207 24.38 -0.46 -3.93
N TRP A 208 23.09 -0.21 -3.72
CA TRP A 208 22.11 -1.16 -3.18
C TRP A 208 21.16 -1.54 -4.29
N ILE A 209 20.93 -2.83 -4.46
CA ILE A 209 20.11 -3.37 -5.54
C ILE A 209 18.86 -4.02 -4.96
N GLY A 210 17.70 -3.72 -5.54
CA GLY A 210 16.45 -4.45 -5.30
C GLY A 210 16.13 -5.33 -6.50
N CYS A 211 15.82 -6.60 -6.25
CA CYS A 211 15.58 -7.61 -7.27
C CYS A 211 14.19 -8.21 -7.12
N ASP A 212 13.29 -7.92 -8.06
CA ASP A 212 11.96 -8.50 -8.14
C ASP A 212 11.87 -9.45 -9.33
N LEU A 213 11.79 -10.76 -9.04
CA LEU A 213 11.90 -11.83 -10.02
C LEU A 213 10.54 -12.40 -10.42
N SER A 214 10.28 -12.46 -11.70
CA SER A 214 9.13 -13.15 -12.29
C SER A 214 9.56 -14.06 -13.43
N GLN A 215 8.99 -15.28 -13.52
CA GLN A 215 9.37 -16.25 -14.58
C GLN A 215 8.50 -16.16 -15.83
N ASN A 216 7.18 -16.05 -15.70
CA ASN A 216 6.32 -16.47 -16.81
C ASN A 216 5.40 -15.39 -17.38
N ARG A 217 4.99 -14.38 -16.64
CA ARG A 217 3.93 -13.45 -17.08
C ARG A 217 4.13 -12.00 -16.66
N ASP A 218 5.05 -11.73 -15.76
CA ASP A 218 5.30 -10.42 -15.21
C ASP A 218 6.63 -9.84 -15.73
N ILE A 219 6.95 -8.64 -15.32
CA ILE A 219 8.24 -8.02 -15.57
C ILE A 219 9.20 -8.48 -14.46
N THR A 220 10.44 -8.84 -14.81
CA THR A 220 11.53 -8.94 -13.83
C THR A 220 12.26 -7.61 -13.82
N ALA A 221 12.59 -7.11 -12.65
CA ALA A 221 13.28 -5.83 -12.52
C ALA A 221 14.44 -5.89 -11.51
N LEU A 222 15.54 -5.25 -11.87
CA LEU A 222 16.59 -4.79 -10.96
C LEU A 222 16.46 -3.28 -10.81
N ALA A 223 16.49 -2.78 -9.58
CA ALA A 223 16.59 -1.36 -9.28
C ALA A 223 17.88 -1.09 -8.52
N ALA A 224 18.64 -0.11 -8.95
CA ALA A 224 19.88 0.31 -8.32
C ALA A 224 19.69 1.66 -7.63
N VAL A 225 20.25 1.82 -6.43
CA VAL A 225 20.23 3.06 -5.64
C VAL A 225 21.63 3.38 -5.19
N VAL A 226 22.07 4.61 -5.40
CA VAL A 226 23.37 5.16 -4.97
C VAL A 226 23.14 6.36 -4.07
N LYS A 227 23.86 6.46 -2.95
CA LYS A 227 23.89 7.68 -2.13
C LYS A 227 24.75 8.75 -2.81
N THR A 228 24.19 9.94 -3.01
CA THR A 228 24.85 11.04 -3.71
C THR A 228 25.33 12.14 -2.77
N GLY A 229 24.78 12.23 -1.58
CA GLY A 229 25.10 13.26 -0.60
C GLY A 229 24.12 13.28 0.56
N GLU A 230 23.99 14.42 1.20
CA GLU A 230 23.02 14.67 2.30
C GLU A 230 22.44 16.08 2.16
N ILE A 231 21.16 16.22 2.54
CA ILE A 231 20.50 17.52 2.68
C ILE A 231 19.89 17.68 4.07
N GLU A 232 19.67 18.92 4.46
CA GLU A 232 18.96 19.25 5.68
C GLU A 232 17.45 19.29 5.43
N VAL A 233 16.72 18.49 6.18
CA VAL A 233 15.25 18.37 6.08
C VAL A 233 14.65 18.82 7.39
N ALA A 234 13.61 19.64 7.34
CA ALA A 234 12.84 20.02 8.51
C ALA A 234 12.06 18.79 9.02
N SER A 235 12.19 18.51 10.30
CA SER A 235 11.50 17.41 10.98
C SER A 235 10.86 17.94 12.26
N GLU A 236 9.74 17.38 12.64
CA GLU A 236 9.10 17.67 13.91
C GLU A 236 9.14 16.43 14.79
N ARG A 237 9.75 16.55 15.97
CA ARG A 237 9.78 15.48 16.96
C ARG A 237 9.39 16.05 18.32
N ASP A 238 8.42 15.38 18.98
CA ASP A 238 7.90 15.79 20.29
C ASP A 238 7.43 17.27 20.34
N GLY A 239 6.79 17.73 19.23
CA GLY A 239 6.31 19.11 19.09
C GLY A 239 7.42 20.16 18.89
N LYS A 240 8.66 19.73 18.67
CA LYS A 240 9.80 20.63 18.41
C LYS A 240 10.26 20.49 16.97
N LYS A 241 10.30 21.62 16.27
CA LYS A 241 10.91 21.69 14.93
C LYS A 241 12.43 21.54 15.08
N GLN A 242 12.96 20.58 14.35
CA GLN A 242 14.42 20.33 14.26
C GLN A 242 14.81 20.11 12.80
N THR A 243 16.05 20.36 12.49
CA THR A 243 16.63 20.04 11.20
C THR A 243 17.43 18.75 11.33
N VAL A 244 17.18 17.79 10.44
CA VAL A 244 17.88 16.51 10.41
C VAL A 244 18.55 16.36 9.06
N ARG A 245 19.79 15.90 9.04
CA ARG A 245 20.48 15.52 7.79
C ARG A 245 19.99 14.17 7.33
N LYS A 246 19.55 14.11 6.08
CA LYS A 246 19.09 12.90 5.44
C LYS A 246 19.83 12.69 4.11
N PRO A 247 20.11 11.42 3.74
CA PRO A 247 20.81 11.13 2.50
C PRO A 247 19.97 11.47 1.27
N THR A 248 20.69 11.85 0.20
CA THR A 248 20.13 11.98 -1.16
C THR A 248 20.54 10.80 -1.99
N TYR A 249 19.73 10.48 -3.02
CA TYR A 249 19.88 9.28 -3.83
C TYR A 249 19.73 9.57 -5.31
N ASP A 250 20.45 8.80 -6.14
CA ASP A 250 20.14 8.56 -7.52
C ASP A 250 19.72 7.11 -7.69
N ALA A 251 18.67 6.87 -8.48
CA ALA A 251 18.14 5.54 -8.72
C ALA A 251 17.77 5.32 -10.19
N TRP A 252 17.97 4.07 -10.66
CA TRP A 252 17.61 3.64 -12.00
C TRP A 252 17.20 2.18 -11.99
N ILE A 253 16.62 1.71 -13.10
CA ILE A 253 16.17 0.32 -13.23
C ILE A 253 16.69 -0.32 -14.52
N GLU A 254 16.79 -1.64 -14.48
CA GLU A 254 16.75 -2.51 -15.63
C GLU A 254 15.57 -3.48 -15.52
N ALA A 255 14.92 -3.76 -16.64
CA ALA A 255 13.72 -4.57 -16.66
C ALA A 255 13.70 -5.54 -17.83
N TRP A 256 13.17 -6.73 -17.62
CA TRP A 256 13.06 -7.81 -18.60
C TRP A 256 11.65 -8.34 -18.73
N THR A 257 11.28 -8.73 -19.96
CA THR A 257 10.00 -9.37 -20.26
C THR A 257 10.19 -10.43 -21.35
N PRO A 258 9.36 -11.51 -21.43
CA PRO A 258 9.49 -12.51 -22.47
C PRO A 258 9.21 -11.91 -23.87
N GLY A 259 10.14 -12.08 -24.82
CA GLY A 259 10.04 -11.48 -26.16
C GLY A 259 8.96 -12.09 -27.04
N ASP A 260 8.74 -13.42 -26.98
CA ASP A 260 7.78 -14.12 -27.86
C ASP A 260 6.30 -13.75 -27.57
N THR A 261 6.01 -13.22 -26.38
CA THR A 261 4.65 -12.85 -25.96
C THR A 261 4.43 -11.35 -25.84
N LEU A 262 5.40 -10.54 -26.27
CA LEU A 262 5.48 -9.10 -26.04
C LEU A 262 4.21 -8.35 -26.48
N ASP A 263 3.79 -8.54 -27.73
CA ASP A 263 2.65 -7.81 -28.32
C ASP A 263 1.32 -8.23 -27.69
N ALA A 264 1.13 -9.54 -27.48
CA ALA A 264 -0.09 -10.06 -26.86
C ALA A 264 -0.24 -9.56 -25.41
N ARG A 265 0.87 -9.45 -24.69
CA ARG A 265 0.88 -8.91 -23.33
C ARG A 265 0.70 -7.40 -23.31
N GLY A 266 1.33 -6.67 -24.23
CA GLY A 266 1.15 -5.22 -24.35
C GLY A 266 -0.33 -4.85 -24.56
N LEU A 267 -1.06 -5.62 -25.37
CA LEU A 267 -2.50 -5.45 -25.56
C LEU A 267 -3.31 -5.79 -24.30
N LYS A 268 -2.97 -6.88 -23.63
CA LYS A 268 -3.65 -7.32 -22.40
C LYS A 268 -3.45 -6.32 -21.25
N ASP A 269 -2.22 -5.92 -21.03
CA ASP A 269 -1.82 -5.04 -19.94
C ASP A 269 -2.00 -3.55 -20.30
N LYS A 270 -2.48 -3.26 -21.52
CA LYS A 270 -2.64 -1.88 -22.06
C LYS A 270 -1.38 -1.04 -21.92
N ALA A 271 -0.21 -1.67 -22.09
CA ALA A 271 1.09 -1.06 -21.92
C ALA A 271 1.89 -1.11 -23.24
N PRO A 272 2.61 -0.06 -23.60
CA PRO A 272 3.33 0.05 -24.89
C PRO A 272 4.69 -0.68 -24.84
N TYR A 273 4.70 -1.96 -24.50
CA TYR A 273 5.92 -2.76 -24.29
C TYR A 273 6.86 -2.71 -25.51
N ARG A 274 6.31 -2.75 -26.72
CA ARG A 274 7.10 -2.67 -27.95
C ARG A 274 7.89 -1.37 -28.02
N GLN A 275 7.25 -0.24 -27.72
CA GLN A 275 7.92 1.07 -27.71
C GLN A 275 9.00 1.15 -26.63
N TRP A 276 8.77 0.53 -25.48
CA TRP A 276 9.77 0.49 -24.40
C TRP A 276 10.99 -0.35 -24.78
N VAL A 277 10.79 -1.44 -25.52
CA VAL A 277 11.88 -2.27 -26.04
C VAL A 277 12.64 -1.52 -27.12
N ASP A 278 11.95 -0.91 -28.10
CA ASP A 278 12.57 -0.16 -29.18
C ASP A 278 13.34 1.06 -28.67
N GLY A 279 12.89 1.65 -27.56
CA GLY A 279 13.56 2.75 -26.84
C GLY A 279 14.70 2.31 -25.90
N GLY A 280 14.97 1.01 -25.76
CA GLY A 280 16.02 0.49 -24.88
C GLY A 280 15.68 0.55 -23.38
N HIS A 281 14.41 0.70 -23.02
CA HIS A 281 13.96 0.80 -21.63
C HIS A 281 13.48 -0.53 -21.03
N LEU A 282 13.29 -1.53 -21.88
CA LEU A 282 12.80 -2.86 -21.49
C LEU A 282 13.53 -3.91 -22.35
N HIS A 283 14.16 -4.88 -21.73
CA HIS A 283 14.78 -6.00 -22.41
C HIS A 283 13.76 -7.09 -22.72
N ALA A 284 13.73 -7.56 -23.96
CA ALA A 284 12.81 -8.61 -24.40
C ALA A 284 13.57 -9.79 -25.03
N PRO A 285 14.32 -10.58 -24.24
CA PRO A 285 15.03 -11.74 -24.75
C PRO A 285 14.04 -12.74 -25.35
N LYS A 286 14.49 -13.46 -26.38
CA LYS A 286 13.69 -14.45 -27.10
C LYS A 286 13.28 -15.59 -26.17
N GLY A 287 11.99 -15.94 -26.19
CA GLY A 287 11.41 -16.99 -25.38
C GLY A 287 10.04 -16.62 -24.82
N GLN A 288 9.34 -17.62 -24.27
CA GLN A 288 8.01 -17.47 -23.62
C GLN A 288 8.11 -17.20 -22.11
N SER A 289 9.33 -17.32 -21.54
CA SER A 289 9.64 -17.03 -20.14
C SER A 289 10.96 -16.29 -20.03
N ILE A 290 11.14 -15.54 -18.94
CA ILE A 290 12.40 -14.88 -18.64
C ILE A 290 13.36 -15.96 -18.10
N ARG A 291 14.53 -16.04 -18.75
CA ARG A 291 15.64 -16.83 -18.23
C ARG A 291 16.47 -15.94 -17.30
N PHE A 292 16.76 -16.44 -16.13
CA PHE A 292 17.46 -15.66 -15.10
C PHE A 292 18.95 -15.46 -15.40
N ASP A 293 19.52 -16.20 -16.37
CA ASP A 293 20.88 -15.95 -16.86
C ASP A 293 21.07 -14.51 -17.38
N HIS A 294 20.07 -13.95 -18.08
CA HIS A 294 20.13 -12.55 -18.52
C HIS A 294 20.18 -11.56 -17.37
N VAL A 295 19.38 -11.82 -16.31
CA VAL A 295 19.34 -10.96 -15.12
C VAL A 295 20.63 -11.14 -14.29
N ALA A 296 21.15 -12.37 -14.19
CA ALA A 296 22.41 -12.64 -13.52
C ALA A 296 23.61 -11.99 -14.26
N GLN A 297 23.56 -11.96 -15.59
CA GLN A 297 24.57 -11.26 -16.38
C GLN A 297 24.58 -9.75 -16.08
N ALA A 298 23.43 -9.10 -16.06
CA ALA A 298 23.33 -7.70 -15.66
C ALA A 298 23.86 -7.49 -14.23
N LEU A 299 23.52 -8.37 -13.29
CA LEU A 299 24.06 -8.28 -11.93
C LEU A 299 25.59 -8.44 -11.89
N ALA A 300 26.17 -9.30 -12.76
CA ALA A 300 27.60 -9.41 -12.88
C ALA A 300 28.25 -8.09 -13.38
N GLU A 301 27.60 -7.40 -14.32
CA GLU A 301 28.04 -6.08 -14.80
C GLU A 301 27.97 -5.04 -13.65
N TYR A 302 26.88 -5.03 -12.87
CA TYR A 302 26.80 -4.19 -11.68
C TYR A 302 27.91 -4.51 -10.66
N ALA A 303 28.20 -5.78 -10.41
CA ALA A 303 29.26 -6.18 -9.48
C ALA A 303 30.68 -5.80 -9.98
N HIS A 304 30.85 -5.69 -11.30
CA HIS A 304 32.08 -5.22 -11.91
C HIS A 304 32.23 -3.69 -11.82
N ASP A 305 31.14 -2.96 -12.13
CA ASP A 305 31.20 -1.51 -12.31
C ASP A 305 30.97 -0.73 -11.01
N PHE A 306 30.32 -1.32 -10.03
CA PHE A 306 29.97 -0.70 -8.76
C PHE A 306 30.41 -1.53 -7.55
N ASN A 307 30.47 -0.88 -6.40
CA ASN A 307 30.63 -1.58 -5.12
C ASN A 307 29.26 -2.00 -4.59
N VAL A 308 28.77 -3.17 -5.05
CA VAL A 308 27.45 -3.69 -4.64
C VAL A 308 27.48 -4.08 -3.17
N LYS A 309 26.74 -3.36 -2.33
CA LYS A 309 26.66 -3.60 -0.89
C LYS A 309 25.75 -4.79 -0.55
N CYS A 310 24.60 -4.87 -1.21
CA CYS A 310 23.74 -6.03 -1.16
C CYS A 310 22.72 -6.02 -2.30
N VAL A 311 22.14 -7.19 -2.55
CA VAL A 311 20.97 -7.41 -3.39
C VAL A 311 19.81 -7.82 -2.51
N ALA A 312 18.82 -6.94 -2.37
CA ALA A 312 17.58 -7.22 -1.67
C ALA A 312 16.65 -8.03 -2.57
N TYR A 313 16.17 -9.19 -2.12
CA TYR A 313 15.36 -10.11 -2.92
C TYR A 313 14.16 -10.67 -2.15
N ASP A 314 13.09 -11.05 -2.88
CA ASP A 314 12.04 -11.90 -2.32
C ASP A 314 12.36 -13.39 -2.55
N ARG A 315 11.97 -14.21 -1.59
CA ARG A 315 12.23 -15.68 -1.62
C ARG A 315 11.64 -16.42 -2.81
N TYR A 316 10.59 -15.86 -3.39
CA TYR A 316 9.94 -16.45 -4.54
C TYR A 316 10.88 -16.44 -5.76
N ALA A 317 11.04 -17.57 -6.42
CA ALA A 317 11.93 -17.79 -7.56
C ALA A 317 13.44 -17.60 -7.32
N PHE A 318 13.89 -17.02 -6.21
CA PHE A 318 15.30 -16.74 -5.96
C PHE A 318 16.15 -18.00 -5.86
N ARG A 319 15.93 -18.85 -4.83
CA ARG A 319 16.81 -19.99 -4.51
C ARG A 319 16.90 -21.07 -5.59
N ARG A 320 15.83 -21.29 -6.34
CA ARG A 320 15.77 -22.38 -7.33
C ARG A 320 16.06 -21.93 -8.76
N GLY A 321 16.05 -20.63 -9.00
CA GLY A 321 16.18 -20.10 -10.34
C GLY A 321 17.32 -19.08 -10.51
N PHE A 322 17.39 -18.08 -9.65
CA PHE A 322 18.34 -16.98 -9.83
C PHE A 322 19.68 -17.19 -9.14
N GLU A 323 19.66 -17.68 -7.90
CA GLU A 323 20.88 -17.94 -7.12
C GLU A 323 21.86 -18.88 -7.86
N PRO A 324 21.43 -20.02 -8.47
CA PRO A 324 22.31 -20.87 -9.23
C PRO A 324 22.96 -20.20 -10.46
N GLU A 325 22.25 -19.29 -11.13
CA GLU A 325 22.81 -18.54 -12.25
C GLU A 325 23.88 -17.53 -11.77
N CYS A 326 23.67 -16.91 -10.62
CA CYS A 326 24.66 -16.05 -10.00
C CYS A 326 25.92 -16.83 -9.58
N GLU A 327 25.74 -18.00 -8.97
CA GLU A 327 26.87 -18.91 -8.62
C GLU A 327 27.65 -19.35 -9.84
N ALA A 328 26.96 -19.70 -10.94
CA ALA A 328 27.59 -20.13 -12.18
C ALA A 328 28.46 -19.01 -12.82
N LEU A 329 28.09 -17.75 -12.63
CA LEU A 329 28.86 -16.57 -13.07
C LEU A 329 29.91 -16.13 -12.05
N GLY A 330 30.00 -16.78 -10.88
CA GLY A 330 30.95 -16.43 -9.82
C GLY A 330 30.66 -15.05 -9.19
N ILE A 331 29.41 -14.63 -9.15
CA ILE A 331 28.99 -13.35 -8.57
C ILE A 331 29.13 -13.43 -7.05
N ASN A 332 30.02 -12.62 -6.50
CA ASN A 332 30.26 -12.56 -5.07
C ASN A 332 29.66 -11.27 -4.48
N VAL A 333 28.35 -11.26 -4.29
CA VAL A 333 27.60 -10.16 -3.66
C VAL A 333 26.77 -10.71 -2.50
N GLU A 334 26.43 -9.86 -1.55
CA GLU A 334 25.59 -10.25 -0.44
C GLU A 334 24.11 -10.19 -0.81
N PHE A 335 23.39 -11.29 -0.61
CA PHE A 335 21.95 -11.37 -0.82
C PHE A 335 21.19 -11.24 0.50
N VAL A 336 20.24 -10.30 0.58
CA VAL A 336 19.45 -10.02 1.78
C VAL A 336 17.97 -10.20 1.49
N GLU A 337 17.31 -11.03 2.29
CA GLU A 337 15.88 -11.28 2.14
C GLU A 337 15.04 -10.03 2.45
N HIS A 338 14.18 -9.67 1.49
CA HIS A 338 13.24 -8.55 1.61
C HIS A 338 11.82 -9.03 1.29
N PRO A 339 11.03 -9.42 2.30
CA PRO A 339 9.65 -9.83 2.09
C PRO A 339 8.80 -8.69 1.51
N GLN A 340 7.96 -9.01 0.52
CA GLN A 340 7.10 -8.03 -0.17
C GLN A 340 5.76 -7.76 0.53
N GLY A 341 5.37 -8.57 1.52
CA GLY A 341 4.12 -8.38 2.28
C GLY A 341 4.27 -7.44 3.50
N GLY A 342 3.13 -7.12 4.12
CA GLY A 342 3.06 -6.17 5.25
C GLY A 342 3.50 -6.71 6.61
N THR A 343 3.50 -8.03 6.82
CA THR A 343 3.61 -8.63 8.16
C THR A 343 4.96 -9.24 8.49
N LYS A 344 5.78 -9.56 7.50
CA LYS A 344 7.07 -10.25 7.71
C LYS A 344 8.23 -9.28 7.51
N LYS A 345 9.22 -9.37 8.41
CA LYS A 345 10.53 -8.74 8.27
C LYS A 345 11.56 -9.80 7.86
N GLY A 346 12.51 -9.42 7.01
CA GLY A 346 13.70 -10.22 6.72
C GLY A 346 14.62 -10.30 7.94
N LYS A 347 15.77 -10.93 7.76
CA LYS A 347 16.83 -10.92 8.78
C LYS A 347 17.88 -9.87 8.40
N PRO A 348 18.34 -9.04 9.34
CA PRO A 348 19.44 -8.13 9.07
C PRO A 348 20.74 -8.93 8.87
N ASN A 349 21.61 -8.47 7.99
CA ASN A 349 22.96 -8.96 7.89
C ASN A 349 23.89 -8.27 8.93
N GLU A 350 25.16 -8.66 8.96
CA GLU A 350 26.12 -8.10 9.93
C GLU A 350 26.31 -6.59 9.75
N GLU A 351 26.46 -6.11 8.51
CA GLU A 351 26.64 -4.68 8.23
C GLU A 351 25.41 -3.85 8.62
N MET A 352 24.22 -4.33 8.35
CA MET A 352 22.96 -3.69 8.79
C MET A 352 22.85 -3.64 10.30
N ALA A 353 23.27 -4.72 10.99
CA ALA A 353 23.26 -4.77 12.45
C ALA A 353 24.29 -3.82 13.05
N GLU A 354 25.48 -3.71 12.48
CA GLU A 354 26.50 -2.74 12.87
C GLU A 354 26.03 -1.30 12.65
N ALA A 355 25.42 -1.02 11.50
CA ALA A 355 24.85 0.29 11.17
C ALA A 355 23.77 0.71 12.16
N ALA A 356 22.85 -0.20 12.49
CA ALA A 356 21.79 0.05 13.46
C ALA A 356 22.36 0.39 14.84
N LYS A 357 23.35 -0.39 15.32
CA LYS A 357 24.04 -0.14 16.59
C LYS A 357 24.77 1.21 16.59
N ALA A 358 25.44 1.55 15.49
CA ALA A 358 26.16 2.84 15.38
C ALA A 358 25.20 4.04 15.41
N ALA A 359 23.96 3.85 14.99
CA ALA A 359 22.89 4.85 15.00
C ALA A 359 21.99 4.77 16.26
N ASP A 360 22.39 4.00 17.28
CA ASP A 360 21.62 3.74 18.51
C ASP A 360 20.19 3.24 18.24
N ARG A 361 20.09 2.27 17.31
CA ARG A 361 18.83 1.62 16.91
C ARG A 361 18.95 0.11 17.09
N GLU A 362 17.80 -0.55 17.31
CA GLU A 362 17.73 -2.01 17.27
C GLU A 362 17.92 -2.51 15.82
N PRO A 363 18.70 -3.58 15.61
CA PRO A 363 18.87 -4.19 14.30
C PRO A 363 17.55 -4.76 13.79
N GLU A 364 17.05 -4.27 12.67
CA GLU A 364 15.85 -4.74 12.02
C GLU A 364 16.16 -5.23 10.59
N GLY A 365 15.46 -6.29 10.17
CA GLY A 365 15.52 -6.77 8.78
C GLY A 365 14.67 -5.93 7.84
N LEU A 366 14.91 -6.10 6.54
CA LEU A 366 14.18 -5.41 5.49
C LEU A 366 12.68 -5.74 5.54
N TRP A 367 11.86 -4.75 5.28
CA TRP A 367 10.41 -4.84 5.42
C TRP A 367 9.70 -3.87 4.48
N MET A 368 8.79 -4.37 3.63
CA MET A 368 8.19 -3.58 2.56
C MET A 368 7.51 -2.28 3.04
N PRO A 369 6.69 -2.26 4.10
CA PRO A 369 6.11 -1.00 4.58
C PRO A 369 7.14 0.06 4.99
N GLY A 370 8.27 -0.36 5.55
CA GLY A 370 9.36 0.56 5.88
C GLY A 370 10.05 1.12 4.63
N SER A 371 10.21 0.28 3.61
CA SER A 371 10.83 0.64 2.33
C SER A 371 9.94 1.54 1.49
N VAL A 372 8.63 1.27 1.45
CA VAL A 372 7.64 2.13 0.77
C VAL A 372 7.63 3.52 1.39
N ARG A 373 7.58 3.63 2.72
CA ARG A 373 7.63 4.92 3.42
C ARG A 373 8.91 5.71 3.12
N GLU A 374 10.07 5.02 3.10
CA GLU A 374 11.33 5.71 2.79
C GLU A 374 11.36 6.27 1.40
N LEU A 375 10.82 5.52 0.41
CA LEU A 375 10.74 6.01 -0.96
C LEU A 375 9.77 7.20 -1.06
N GLU A 376 8.62 7.16 -0.40
CA GLU A 376 7.69 8.29 -0.31
C GLU A 376 8.33 9.52 0.30
N ASP A 377 8.97 9.36 1.45
CA ASP A 377 9.67 10.45 2.13
C ASP A 377 10.77 11.04 1.24
N ALA A 378 11.54 10.19 0.56
CA ALA A 378 12.60 10.64 -0.33
C ALA A 378 12.06 11.41 -1.54
N LEU A 379 10.91 11.01 -2.09
CA LEU A 379 10.23 11.72 -3.19
C LEU A 379 9.67 13.07 -2.72
N LEU A 380 8.93 13.08 -1.61
CA LEU A 380 8.29 14.28 -1.08
C LEU A 380 9.31 15.33 -0.58
N GLU A 381 10.43 14.88 -0.02
CA GLU A 381 11.49 15.74 0.47
C GLU A 381 12.49 16.14 -0.63
N GLY A 382 12.30 15.70 -1.87
CA GLY A 382 13.20 15.98 -2.98
C GLY A 382 14.60 15.37 -2.82
N ARG A 383 14.70 14.24 -2.11
CA ARG A 383 15.96 13.54 -1.79
C ARG A 383 16.36 12.48 -2.81
N ILE A 384 15.51 12.18 -3.80
CA ILE A 384 15.78 11.15 -4.78
C ILE A 384 15.63 11.69 -6.21
N ARG A 385 16.57 11.33 -7.09
CA ARG A 385 16.43 11.50 -8.53
C ARG A 385 16.26 10.12 -9.16
N LEU A 386 15.27 9.98 -10.00
CA LEU A 386 14.95 8.75 -10.72
C LEU A 386 15.37 8.93 -12.18
N LYS A 387 16.27 8.10 -12.68
CA LYS A 387 16.61 8.10 -14.11
C LYS A 387 15.36 7.88 -14.94
N ARG A 388 15.12 8.74 -15.91
CA ARG A 388 13.94 8.66 -16.78
C ARG A 388 13.84 7.29 -17.44
N ASN A 389 12.83 6.52 -17.03
CA ASN A 389 12.51 5.23 -17.61
C ASN A 389 10.98 5.04 -17.62
N PRO A 390 10.35 4.88 -18.81
CA PRO A 390 8.90 4.78 -18.91
C PRO A 390 8.33 3.52 -18.24
N VAL A 391 9.10 2.43 -18.11
CA VAL A 391 8.70 1.23 -17.38
C VAL A 391 8.54 1.55 -15.88
N LEU A 392 9.52 2.24 -15.30
CA LEU A 392 9.47 2.66 -13.89
C LEU A 392 8.31 3.63 -13.64
N ILE A 393 8.19 4.66 -14.48
CA ILE A 393 7.12 5.67 -14.36
C ILE A 393 5.75 5.00 -14.43
N SER A 394 5.54 4.10 -15.40
CA SER A 394 4.28 3.34 -15.51
C SER A 394 4.03 2.47 -14.29
N ALA A 395 5.05 1.78 -13.77
CA ALA A 395 4.95 0.95 -12.59
C ALA A 395 4.58 1.77 -11.34
N MET A 396 5.23 2.91 -11.12
CA MET A 396 4.95 3.81 -9.99
C MET A 396 3.52 4.38 -10.03
N MET A 397 3.07 4.81 -11.21
CA MET A 397 1.73 5.36 -11.40
C MET A 397 0.62 4.32 -11.34
N SER A 398 0.91 3.05 -11.65
CA SER A 398 -0.04 1.95 -11.62
C SER A 398 -0.07 1.21 -10.28
N ALA A 399 0.91 1.47 -9.41
CA ALA A 399 0.98 0.85 -8.10
C ALA A 399 -0.18 1.32 -7.21
N VAL A 400 -0.76 0.37 -6.49
CA VAL A 400 -1.75 0.60 -5.45
C VAL A 400 -1.23 0.02 -4.15
N THR A 401 -1.70 0.52 -3.02
CA THR A 401 -1.30 0.02 -1.71
C THR A 401 -2.38 -0.83 -1.08
N ASP A 402 -1.96 -1.83 -0.31
CA ASP A 402 -2.79 -2.54 0.64
C ASP A 402 -2.30 -2.21 2.06
N GLN A 403 -3.18 -2.30 3.06
CA GLN A 403 -2.90 -1.83 4.41
C GLN A 403 -3.37 -2.83 5.46
N ASP A 404 -2.60 -2.97 6.53
CA ASP A 404 -3.05 -3.72 7.69
C ASP A 404 -3.82 -2.81 8.68
N ARG A 405 -4.42 -3.45 9.71
CA ARG A 405 -5.19 -2.76 10.75
C ARG A 405 -4.37 -1.80 11.62
N TRP A 406 -3.05 -1.84 11.53
CA TRP A 406 -2.14 -0.94 12.27
C TRP A 406 -1.63 0.23 11.42
N GLY A 407 -2.10 0.35 10.17
CA GLY A 407 -1.69 1.40 9.26
C GLY A 407 -0.37 1.14 8.54
N ASN A 408 0.16 -0.08 8.58
CA ASN A 408 1.28 -0.45 7.72
C ASN A 408 0.76 -0.78 6.33
N TYR A 409 1.35 -0.21 5.31
CA TYR A 409 0.93 -0.40 3.93
C TYR A 409 2.11 -0.83 3.04
N TRP A 410 1.79 -1.58 2.00
CA TRP A 410 2.73 -2.14 1.02
C TRP A 410 2.13 -2.12 -0.37
N LEU A 411 2.95 -2.30 -1.41
CA LEU A 411 2.49 -2.32 -2.79
C LEU A 411 1.74 -3.64 -3.08
N ALA A 412 0.50 -3.54 -3.56
CA ALA A 412 -0.39 -4.66 -3.82
C ALA A 412 -0.38 -5.04 -5.31
N LYS A 413 0.47 -6.01 -5.70
CA LYS A 413 0.61 -6.47 -7.09
C LYS A 413 -0.71 -6.99 -7.69
N GLU A 414 -1.53 -7.66 -6.88
CA GLU A 414 -2.78 -8.27 -7.33
C GLU A 414 -3.87 -7.24 -7.68
N ARG A 415 -3.75 -6.03 -7.15
CA ARG A 415 -4.72 -4.94 -7.33
C ARG A 415 -4.27 -3.89 -8.34
N ALA A 416 -3.02 -3.92 -8.74
CA ALA A 416 -2.46 -2.96 -9.69
C ALA A 416 -3.02 -3.20 -11.11
N VAL A 417 -3.32 -2.11 -11.81
CA VAL A 417 -3.86 -2.16 -13.18
C VAL A 417 -2.79 -2.68 -14.16
N ASN A 418 -1.54 -2.28 -13.97
CA ASN A 418 -0.40 -2.70 -14.78
C ASN A 418 0.67 -3.38 -13.91
N LYS A 419 1.75 -3.84 -14.53
CA LYS A 419 2.87 -4.47 -13.84
C LYS A 419 3.65 -3.44 -13.03
N ILE A 420 3.86 -3.72 -11.74
CA ILE A 420 4.51 -2.80 -10.79
C ILE A 420 5.85 -3.31 -10.27
N ASP A 421 6.40 -4.35 -10.88
CA ASP A 421 7.62 -5.03 -10.44
C ASP A 421 8.83 -4.06 -10.33
N ALA A 422 8.93 -3.10 -11.26
CA ALA A 422 9.98 -2.07 -11.20
C ALA A 422 9.83 -1.14 -9.97
N ALA A 423 8.60 -0.79 -9.58
CA ALA A 423 8.35 0.00 -8.38
C ALA A 423 8.65 -0.80 -7.11
N VAL A 424 8.30 -2.09 -7.09
CA VAL A 424 8.62 -3.00 -5.99
C VAL A 424 10.13 -3.15 -5.83
N ALA A 425 10.87 -3.38 -6.93
CA ALA A 425 12.33 -3.46 -6.92
C ALA A 425 12.95 -2.16 -6.38
N LEU A 426 12.44 -0.99 -6.79
CA LEU A 426 12.93 0.30 -6.28
C LEU A 426 12.68 0.47 -4.78
N CYS A 427 11.50 0.09 -4.28
CA CYS A 427 11.22 0.10 -2.84
C CYS A 427 12.21 -0.81 -2.09
N MET A 428 12.52 -1.99 -2.62
CA MET A 428 13.47 -2.91 -2.01
C MET A 428 14.88 -2.31 -1.97
N ALA A 429 15.33 -1.66 -3.04
CA ALA A 429 16.65 -1.03 -3.12
C ALA A 429 16.80 0.13 -2.15
N ILE A 430 15.82 1.03 -2.07
CA ILE A 430 15.86 2.19 -1.15
C ILE A 430 15.78 1.75 0.31
N GLY A 431 14.96 0.75 0.62
CA GLY A 431 14.90 0.15 1.96
C GLY A 431 16.22 -0.48 2.39
N ALA A 432 16.89 -1.15 1.46
CA ALA A 432 18.24 -1.66 1.69
C ALA A 432 19.22 -0.52 1.94
N ALA A 433 19.26 0.51 1.09
CA ALA A 433 20.14 1.67 1.24
C ALA A 433 19.96 2.36 2.62
N LYS A 434 18.72 2.52 3.07
CA LYS A 434 18.40 3.06 4.39
C LYS A 434 18.94 2.20 5.53
N SER A 435 18.85 0.89 5.41
CA SER A 435 19.27 -0.04 6.47
C SER A 435 20.77 0.01 6.77
N TYR A 436 21.56 0.51 5.82
CA TYR A 436 23.01 0.72 5.99
C TYR A 436 23.36 2.13 6.51
N GLU A 437 22.39 2.97 6.81
CA GLU A 437 22.67 4.29 7.40
C GLU A 437 23.28 4.16 8.79
N GLY A 438 24.42 4.83 9.00
CA GLY A 438 25.22 4.76 10.22
C GLY A 438 26.39 3.79 10.15
N ALA A 439 26.50 2.98 9.09
CA ALA A 439 27.68 2.14 8.89
C ALA A 439 28.94 3.01 8.75
N LYS A 440 29.95 2.72 9.55
CA LYS A 440 31.27 3.37 9.41
C LYS A 440 31.95 2.82 8.17
N ALA A 441 32.54 3.71 7.36
CA ALA A 441 33.36 3.30 6.23
C ALA A 441 34.49 2.36 6.74
N LYS A 442 34.59 1.17 6.17
CA LYS A 442 35.68 0.23 6.49
C LYS A 442 36.99 0.88 6.02
N GLN A 443 37.86 1.28 6.96
CA GLN A 443 39.22 1.72 6.64
C GLN A 443 40.09 0.48 6.45
N TYR A 444 40.38 0.14 5.19
CA TYR A 444 41.38 -0.90 4.90
C TYR A 444 42.77 -0.29 5.09
N GLN A 445 43.50 -0.74 6.11
CA GLN A 445 44.93 -0.49 6.20
C GLN A 445 45.67 -1.56 5.40
N MET A 446 46.34 -1.12 4.32
CA MET A 446 47.25 -1.98 3.59
C MET A 446 48.52 -2.13 4.42
N VAL A 447 48.74 -3.27 5.06
CA VAL A 447 49.99 -3.63 5.70
C VAL A 447 50.90 -4.22 4.63
N ILE A 448 51.86 -3.46 4.16
CA ILE A 448 52.94 -3.99 3.31
C ILE A 448 53.91 -4.70 4.26
N ILE A 449 53.92 -6.02 4.24
CA ILE A 449 54.91 -6.84 4.92
C ILE A 449 56.11 -6.89 3.95
N GLY A 450 57.20 -6.15 4.28
CA GLY A 450 58.45 -6.21 3.59
C GLY A 450 59.29 -7.43 3.92
#